data_21c69e7f0705c53748111ba36f2b783f
#
_entry.id   21c69e7f0705c53748111ba36f2b783f
#
_cell.length_a   1.000
_cell.length_b   1.000
_cell.length_c   1.000
_cell.angle_alpha   90.00
_cell.angle_beta   90.00
_cell.angle_gamma   90.00
#
_symmetry.space_group_name_H-M   'P 1'
#
loop_
_entity.id
_entity.type
_entity.pdbx_description
1 polymer ?
#
loop_
_entity_poly.entity_id
_entity_poly.type
_entity_poly.pdbx_seq_one_letter_code
_entity_poly.pdbx_strand_id
1 'polypeptide(L)'
;MSELSKDQALSYKDLLENVPCNLCGKDDYTVIYSPRYEQAATDNFVEKFRSSGDETLVDPMVRCNHCGLEYLNPRPRQNMILEGYSAGTDEKFVSQAAARENTFGKCLDLVEKYCPARGRILDIGAAAGAFLYVAQKRGWQIAGCEPNRWMCDWAQSHYGIRIQPGTLFDLRESADRSFDVITLWDVLEHTPDAKAVLLECARLLKPGGLLIVNYPDIGSWIARLMGRKWVFLLSVHLYYFNRATIRKILEQTGFSVRELRPHFQTLEFGYIAERMKPYLPWAYPVISKLSKALGLEKKLVPYWVGQTLVIARKNG
;
A
#
# COMPACT_ATOMS: atom_id res chain seq x y z
N MET A 1 -47.98 0.34 9.18
CA MET A 1 -47.41 0.73 7.88
C MET A 1 -46.91 2.15 8.05
N SER A 2 -45.63 2.29 8.46
CA SER A 2 -44.95 3.57 8.60
C SER A 2 -44.00 3.70 7.44
N GLU A 3 -44.19 4.75 6.65
CA GLU A 3 -43.30 5.16 5.57
C GLU A 3 -41.89 5.41 6.13
N LEU A 4 -40.93 4.53 5.82
CA LEU A 4 -39.53 4.82 5.96
C LEU A 4 -39.16 5.85 4.88
N SER A 5 -38.85 7.04 5.34
CA SER A 5 -38.43 8.19 4.56
C SER A 5 -37.27 7.85 3.63
N LYS A 6 -37.34 8.34 2.39
CA LYS A 6 -36.31 8.32 1.37
C LYS A 6 -34.97 8.74 1.97
N ASP A 7 -33.98 7.83 1.88
CA ASP A 7 -32.59 8.05 2.27
C ASP A 7 -32.08 9.38 1.71
N GLN A 8 -31.72 10.29 2.61
CA GLN A 8 -30.87 11.41 2.25
C GLN A 8 -29.50 10.78 1.87
N ALA A 9 -29.15 10.83 0.60
CA ALA A 9 -27.84 10.45 0.14
C ALA A 9 -26.78 11.25 0.93
N LEU A 10 -26.00 10.56 1.78
CA LEU A 10 -24.92 11.16 2.55
C LEU A 10 -23.95 11.87 1.60
N SER A 11 -23.62 13.11 1.88
CA SER A 11 -22.60 13.83 1.14
C SER A 11 -21.22 13.20 1.46
N TYR A 12 -20.29 13.21 0.51
CA TYR A 12 -18.92 12.71 0.74
C TYR A 12 -18.29 13.34 2.01
N LYS A 13 -18.58 14.59 2.30
CA LYS A 13 -18.09 15.31 3.50
C LYS A 13 -18.59 14.70 4.80
N ASP A 14 -19.79 14.10 4.82
CA ASP A 14 -20.36 13.46 6.00
C ASP A 14 -19.64 12.15 6.38
N LEU A 15 -18.84 11.62 5.45
CA LEU A 15 -18.06 10.40 5.60
C LEU A 15 -16.65 10.65 6.14
N LEU A 16 -16.28 11.92 6.36
CA LEU A 16 -14.94 12.32 6.77
C LEU A 16 -14.82 12.48 8.29
N GLU A 17 -13.58 12.32 8.77
CA GLU A 17 -13.15 12.57 10.14
C GLU A 17 -11.90 13.43 10.19
N ASN A 18 -11.77 14.27 11.21
CA ASN A 18 -10.51 14.94 11.55
C ASN A 18 -9.68 14.04 12.47
N VAL A 19 -8.39 13.98 12.20
CA VAL A 19 -7.46 13.15 12.98
C VAL A 19 -6.21 13.95 13.35
N PRO A 20 -5.65 13.74 14.55
CA PRO A 20 -4.34 14.30 14.89
C PRO A 20 -3.23 13.62 14.09
N CYS A 21 -2.06 14.23 14.02
CA CYS A 21 -0.90 13.67 13.35
C CYS A 21 -0.51 12.32 13.96
N ASN A 22 -0.56 11.24 13.20
CA ASN A 22 -0.27 9.87 13.67
C ASN A 22 1.18 9.68 14.16
N LEU A 23 2.12 10.52 13.71
CA LEU A 23 3.53 10.45 14.13
C LEU A 23 3.79 11.14 15.47
N CYS A 24 3.20 12.31 15.74
CA CYS A 24 3.51 13.09 16.95
C CYS A 24 2.30 13.43 17.83
N GLY A 25 1.08 13.09 17.43
CA GLY A 25 -0.16 13.32 18.18
C GLY A 25 -0.62 14.78 18.22
N LYS A 26 0.05 15.72 17.53
CA LYS A 26 -0.31 17.13 17.48
C LYS A 26 -1.38 17.40 16.42
N ASP A 27 -2.25 18.36 16.69
CA ASP A 27 -3.30 18.83 15.78
C ASP A 27 -2.99 20.27 15.31
N ASP A 28 -1.76 20.46 14.82
CA ASP A 28 -1.27 21.72 14.27
C ASP A 28 -0.61 21.43 12.92
N TYR A 29 -1.24 21.92 11.85
CA TYR A 29 -0.84 21.61 10.48
C TYR A 29 -1.07 22.75 9.51
N THR A 30 -0.37 22.69 8.39
CA THR A 30 -0.56 23.59 7.24
C THR A 30 -1.16 22.79 6.07
N VAL A 31 -2.20 23.32 5.43
CA VAL A 31 -2.79 22.73 4.23
C VAL A 31 -1.84 22.89 3.05
N ILE A 32 -1.45 21.75 2.45
CA ILE A 32 -0.58 21.68 1.26
C ILE A 32 -1.41 21.66 -0.02
N TYR A 33 -2.45 20.81 -0.03
CA TYR A 33 -3.40 20.73 -1.13
C TYR A 33 -4.82 20.87 -0.60
N SER A 34 -5.56 21.87 -1.13
CA SER A 34 -6.97 22.05 -0.82
C SER A 34 -7.83 20.95 -1.44
N PRO A 35 -8.97 20.61 -0.80
CA PRO A 35 -9.89 19.57 -1.28
C PRO A 35 -10.50 19.93 -2.63
N ARG A 36 -10.90 18.88 -3.38
CA ARG A 36 -11.61 18.98 -4.66
C ARG A 36 -12.86 18.09 -4.65
N TYR A 37 -13.69 18.22 -3.63
CA TYR A 37 -14.87 17.34 -3.43
C TYR A 37 -15.89 17.41 -4.56
N GLU A 38 -15.92 18.50 -5.35
CA GLU A 38 -16.76 18.61 -6.55
C GLU A 38 -16.41 17.55 -7.62
N GLN A 39 -15.19 16.99 -7.56
CA GLN A 39 -14.70 15.93 -8.44
C GLN A 39 -14.87 14.53 -7.80
N ALA A 40 -15.34 14.45 -6.56
CA ALA A 40 -15.56 13.17 -5.88
C ALA A 40 -16.90 12.57 -6.33
N ALA A 41 -16.84 11.47 -7.10
CA ALA A 41 -18.04 10.69 -7.37
C ALA A 41 -18.49 10.01 -6.07
N THR A 42 -19.71 10.31 -5.62
CA THR A 42 -20.28 9.70 -4.41
C THR A 42 -20.78 8.28 -4.64
N ASP A 43 -21.03 7.91 -5.89
CA ASP A 43 -21.78 6.71 -6.25
C ASP A 43 -20.96 5.41 -6.21
N ASN A 44 -19.61 5.49 -6.10
CA ASN A 44 -18.73 4.32 -6.11
C ASN A 44 -17.60 4.42 -5.07
N PHE A 45 -17.95 4.68 -3.80
CA PHE A 45 -16.96 4.78 -2.73
C PHE A 45 -16.07 3.52 -2.62
N VAL A 46 -16.65 2.31 -2.78
CA VAL A 46 -15.93 1.05 -2.76
C VAL A 46 -14.92 0.93 -3.91
N GLU A 47 -15.23 1.46 -5.09
CA GLU A 47 -14.30 1.40 -6.23
C GLU A 47 -13.02 2.22 -6.01
N LYS A 48 -13.07 3.23 -5.13
CA LYS A 48 -11.91 4.05 -4.76
C LYS A 48 -10.80 3.26 -4.09
N PHE A 49 -11.15 2.22 -3.31
CA PHE A 49 -10.22 1.44 -2.53
C PHE A 49 -9.69 0.18 -3.25
N ARG A 50 -9.89 0.04 -4.56
CA ARG A 50 -9.27 -1.06 -5.32
C ARG A 50 -7.75 -0.91 -5.36
N SER A 51 -7.03 -2.03 -5.25
CA SER A 51 -5.56 -2.05 -5.34
C SER A 51 -5.02 -1.56 -6.70
N SER A 52 -5.82 -1.64 -7.76
CA SER A 52 -5.54 -1.06 -9.08
C SER A 52 -6.18 0.31 -9.31
N GLY A 53 -6.75 0.94 -8.26
CA GLY A 53 -7.47 2.21 -8.36
C GLY A 53 -6.60 3.34 -8.93
N ASP A 54 -7.22 4.18 -9.78
CA ASP A 54 -6.57 5.30 -10.47
C ASP A 54 -7.06 6.67 -9.98
N GLU A 55 -7.78 6.71 -8.85
CA GLU A 55 -8.36 7.95 -8.37
C GLU A 55 -7.31 8.93 -7.88
N THR A 56 -7.36 10.13 -8.44
CA THR A 56 -6.51 11.25 -8.03
C THR A 56 -6.93 11.79 -6.67
N LEU A 57 -6.01 12.50 -6.01
CA LEU A 57 -6.24 13.14 -4.72
C LEU A 57 -7.38 14.18 -4.80
N VAL A 58 -8.49 13.92 -4.12
CA VAL A 58 -9.63 14.85 -3.94
C VAL A 58 -9.71 15.37 -2.51
N ASP A 59 -9.16 14.65 -1.54
CA ASP A 59 -9.11 15.03 -0.14
C ASP A 59 -8.01 16.06 0.15
N PRO A 60 -8.14 16.87 1.22
CA PRO A 60 -7.10 17.81 1.58
C PRO A 60 -5.88 17.08 2.13
N MET A 61 -4.72 17.45 1.62
CA MET A 61 -3.44 17.01 2.18
C MET A 61 -2.85 18.10 3.05
N VAL A 62 -2.46 17.73 4.26
CA VAL A 62 -1.89 18.63 5.25
C VAL A 62 -0.48 18.19 5.63
N ARG A 63 0.33 19.12 6.12
CA ARG A 63 1.66 18.86 6.72
C ARG A 63 1.65 19.25 8.18
N CYS A 64 1.98 18.32 9.06
CA CYS A 64 2.18 18.62 10.48
C CYS A 64 3.32 19.62 10.68
N ASN A 65 3.05 20.73 11.39
CA ASN A 65 4.03 21.78 11.64
C ASN A 65 5.14 21.34 12.63
N HIS A 66 4.91 20.29 13.43
CA HIS A 66 5.86 19.80 14.41
C HIS A 66 6.82 18.72 13.90
N CYS A 67 6.32 17.78 13.08
CA CYS A 67 7.13 16.63 12.68
C CYS A 67 7.32 16.49 11.16
N GLY A 68 6.60 17.28 10.36
CA GLY A 68 6.70 17.28 8.92
C GLY A 68 6.01 16.11 8.21
N LEU A 69 5.26 15.24 8.91
CA LEU A 69 4.45 14.20 8.27
C LEU A 69 3.37 14.87 7.42
N GLU A 70 3.23 14.42 6.18
CA GLU A 70 2.12 14.77 5.30
C GLU A 70 1.06 13.67 5.35
N TYR A 71 -0.22 14.06 5.46
CA TYR A 71 -1.33 13.13 5.60
C TYR A 71 -2.65 13.76 5.18
N LEU A 72 -3.68 12.95 4.98
CA LEU A 72 -5.03 13.46 4.69
C LEU A 72 -5.73 13.89 5.98
N ASN A 73 -6.27 15.13 5.99
CA ASN A 73 -7.06 15.64 7.12
C ASN A 73 -7.97 16.80 6.67
N PRO A 74 -9.33 16.66 6.73
CA PRO A 74 -10.06 15.45 7.08
C PRO A 74 -9.87 14.31 6.08
N ARG A 75 -10.16 13.08 6.50
CA ARG A 75 -10.01 11.86 5.70
C ARG A 75 -11.26 10.96 5.87
N PRO A 76 -11.48 9.97 4.99
CA PRO A 76 -12.52 8.98 5.18
C PRO A 76 -12.41 8.26 6.53
N ARG A 77 -13.54 7.97 7.17
CA ARG A 77 -13.60 7.27 8.45
C ARG A 77 -13.01 5.87 8.35
N GLN A 78 -12.38 5.40 9.43
CA GLN A 78 -11.67 4.12 9.47
C GLN A 78 -12.53 2.92 9.02
N ASN A 79 -13.79 2.83 9.49
CA ASN A 79 -14.69 1.74 9.10
C ASN A 79 -14.97 1.71 7.60
N MET A 80 -15.10 2.88 6.96
CA MET A 80 -15.35 2.99 5.53
C MET A 80 -14.12 2.61 4.70
N ILE A 81 -12.92 2.96 5.17
CA ILE A 81 -11.67 2.55 4.53
C ILE A 81 -11.57 1.02 4.52
N LEU A 82 -11.80 0.37 5.67
CA LEU A 82 -11.75 -1.08 5.78
C LEU A 82 -12.83 -1.78 4.94
N GLU A 83 -14.06 -1.23 4.94
CA GLU A 83 -15.15 -1.73 4.10
C GLU A 83 -14.80 -1.62 2.61
N GLY A 84 -14.27 -0.48 2.18
CA GLY A 84 -13.83 -0.25 0.81
C GLY A 84 -12.76 -1.27 0.35
N TYR A 85 -11.74 -1.52 1.18
CA TYR A 85 -10.72 -2.53 0.86
C TYR A 85 -11.24 -3.97 0.90
N SER A 86 -12.23 -4.27 1.73
CA SER A 86 -12.80 -5.61 1.86
C SER A 86 -13.71 -6.01 0.71
N ALA A 87 -14.22 -5.03 -0.04
CA ALA A 87 -15.21 -5.22 -1.08
C ALA A 87 -14.61 -5.20 -2.49
N GLY A 88 -15.28 -5.90 -3.41
CA GLY A 88 -14.98 -5.84 -4.83
C GLY A 88 -13.96 -6.86 -5.34
N THR A 89 -13.85 -6.89 -6.67
CA THR A 89 -12.91 -7.72 -7.42
C THR A 89 -11.89 -6.83 -8.12
N ASP A 90 -10.68 -7.31 -8.33
CA ASP A 90 -9.62 -6.56 -9.02
C ASP A 90 -8.87 -7.43 -10.03
N GLU A 91 -9.55 -7.75 -11.14
CA GLU A 91 -9.00 -8.55 -12.24
C GLU A 91 -7.74 -7.91 -12.85
N LYS A 92 -7.69 -6.57 -12.88
CA LYS A 92 -6.51 -5.85 -13.39
C LYS A 92 -5.29 -6.07 -12.50
N PHE A 93 -5.48 -6.12 -11.18
CA PHE A 93 -4.40 -6.37 -10.25
C PHE A 93 -3.84 -7.78 -10.43
N VAL A 94 -4.70 -8.79 -10.45
CA VAL A 94 -4.26 -10.20 -10.56
C VAL A 94 -3.73 -10.55 -11.94
N SER A 95 -4.11 -9.83 -12.99
CA SER A 95 -3.53 -10.04 -14.34
C SER A 95 -2.00 -9.81 -14.36
N GLN A 96 -1.47 -9.08 -13.38
CA GLN A 96 -0.03 -8.80 -13.25
C GLN A 96 0.70 -9.77 -12.29
N ALA A 97 0.11 -10.92 -11.96
CA ALA A 97 0.66 -11.87 -10.99
C ALA A 97 2.11 -12.29 -11.32
N ALA A 98 2.39 -12.71 -12.56
CA ALA A 98 3.72 -13.12 -12.98
C ALA A 98 4.76 -11.98 -12.90
N ALA A 99 4.38 -10.75 -13.23
CA ALA A 99 5.24 -9.59 -13.10
C ALA A 99 5.56 -9.27 -11.63
N ARG A 100 4.57 -9.42 -10.74
CA ARG A 100 4.74 -9.26 -9.28
C ARG A 100 5.64 -10.35 -8.70
N GLU A 101 5.49 -11.61 -9.13
CA GLU A 101 6.40 -12.70 -8.74
C GLU A 101 7.87 -12.37 -9.08
N ASN A 102 8.11 -11.79 -10.26
CA ASN A 102 9.47 -11.34 -10.64
C ASN A 102 9.99 -10.24 -9.70
N THR A 103 9.14 -9.25 -9.34
CA THR A 103 9.48 -8.22 -8.37
C THR A 103 9.82 -8.83 -7.01
N PHE A 104 8.95 -9.69 -6.50
CA PHE A 104 9.10 -10.30 -5.18
C PHE A 104 10.24 -11.30 -5.09
N GLY A 105 10.61 -11.95 -6.22
CA GLY A 105 11.84 -12.73 -6.30
C GLY A 105 13.08 -11.90 -5.93
N LYS A 106 13.19 -10.69 -6.51
CA LYS A 106 14.29 -9.75 -6.22
C LYS A 106 14.20 -9.19 -4.78
N CYS A 107 12.99 -8.97 -4.28
CA CYS A 107 12.80 -8.53 -2.89
C CYS A 107 13.26 -9.61 -1.90
N LEU A 108 12.95 -10.88 -2.17
CA LEU A 108 13.41 -12.00 -1.34
C LEU A 108 14.92 -12.19 -1.38
N ASP A 109 15.60 -11.97 -2.52
CA ASP A 109 17.06 -11.97 -2.57
C ASP A 109 17.64 -10.97 -1.55
N LEU A 110 16.99 -9.82 -1.39
CA LEU A 110 17.40 -8.82 -0.42
C LEU A 110 17.05 -9.25 1.02
N VAL A 111 15.85 -9.78 1.26
CA VAL A 111 15.44 -10.27 2.59
C VAL A 111 16.41 -11.37 3.06
N GLU A 112 16.76 -12.32 2.19
CA GLU A 112 17.63 -13.45 2.50
C GLU A 112 19.08 -13.02 2.81
N LYS A 113 19.54 -11.85 2.33
CA LYS A 113 20.82 -11.26 2.78
C LYS A 113 20.83 -10.91 4.28
N TYR A 114 19.67 -10.49 4.81
CA TYR A 114 19.54 -10.09 6.21
C TYR A 114 19.03 -11.22 7.11
N CYS A 115 18.34 -12.21 6.54
CA CYS A 115 17.80 -13.38 7.23
C CYS A 115 18.02 -14.67 6.42
N PRO A 116 19.26 -15.19 6.36
CA PRO A 116 19.61 -16.35 5.52
C PRO A 116 18.99 -17.66 6.02
N ALA A 117 18.59 -17.73 7.29
CA ALA A 117 18.06 -18.95 7.92
C ALA A 117 16.63 -19.31 7.48
N ARG A 118 15.93 -18.45 6.72
CA ARG A 118 14.58 -18.70 6.18
C ARG A 118 13.61 -19.24 7.23
N GLY A 119 13.27 -18.43 8.21
CA GLY A 119 12.33 -18.80 9.27
C GLY A 119 10.86 -18.58 8.88
N ARG A 120 10.08 -17.99 9.79
CA ARG A 120 8.69 -17.63 9.57
C ARG A 120 8.55 -16.20 9.06
N ILE A 121 7.82 -16.03 7.96
CA ILE A 121 7.54 -14.73 7.36
C ILE A 121 6.04 -14.44 7.38
N LEU A 122 5.66 -13.22 7.78
CA LEU A 122 4.30 -12.72 7.73
C LEU A 122 4.21 -11.59 6.71
N ASP A 123 3.26 -11.69 5.79
CA ASP A 123 2.94 -10.62 4.85
C ASP A 123 1.59 -9.98 5.22
N ILE A 124 1.62 -8.67 5.51
CA ILE A 124 0.46 -7.89 5.91
C ILE A 124 -0.08 -7.17 4.67
N GLY A 125 -1.40 -7.30 4.41
CA GLY A 125 -1.98 -6.84 3.15
C GLY A 125 -1.45 -7.65 1.99
N ALA A 126 -1.48 -8.99 2.11
CA ALA A 126 -0.84 -9.90 1.17
C ALA A 126 -1.48 -9.92 -0.23
N ALA A 127 -2.56 -9.18 -0.43
CA ALA A 127 -3.33 -9.12 -1.66
C ALA A 127 -3.59 -10.53 -2.24
N ALA A 128 -3.30 -10.77 -3.51
CA ALA A 128 -3.46 -12.06 -4.17
C ALA A 128 -2.32 -13.06 -3.88
N GLY A 129 -1.44 -12.83 -2.89
CA GLY A 129 -0.49 -13.80 -2.38
C GLY A 129 0.79 -14.02 -3.19
N ALA A 130 1.09 -13.19 -4.19
CA ALA A 130 2.25 -13.39 -5.05
C ALA A 130 3.59 -13.40 -4.26
N PHE A 131 3.76 -12.53 -3.25
CA PHE A 131 4.94 -12.53 -2.39
C PHE A 131 5.04 -13.83 -1.58
N LEU A 132 3.95 -14.24 -0.94
CA LEU A 132 3.91 -15.47 -0.15
C LEU A 132 4.19 -16.72 -0.99
N TYR A 133 3.68 -16.77 -2.22
CA TYR A 133 3.96 -17.85 -3.15
C TYR A 133 5.46 -17.97 -3.47
N VAL A 134 6.11 -16.86 -3.79
CA VAL A 134 7.55 -16.86 -4.06
C VAL A 134 8.35 -17.22 -2.80
N ALA A 135 7.93 -16.72 -1.62
CA ALA A 135 8.56 -17.06 -0.34
C ALA A 135 8.43 -18.54 -0.01
N GLN A 136 7.23 -19.13 -0.17
CA GLN A 136 6.99 -20.56 0.07
C GLN A 136 7.87 -21.45 -0.83
N LYS A 137 7.96 -21.09 -2.13
CA LYS A 137 8.84 -21.82 -3.07
C LYS A 137 10.32 -21.78 -2.69
N ARG A 138 10.73 -20.76 -1.94
CA ARG A 138 12.10 -20.65 -1.43
C ARG A 138 12.28 -21.26 -0.04
N GLY A 139 11.26 -21.92 0.51
CA GLY A 139 11.35 -22.66 1.77
C GLY A 139 11.06 -21.84 3.03
N TRP A 140 10.43 -20.65 2.90
CA TRP A 140 9.92 -19.89 4.04
C TRP A 140 8.64 -20.52 4.59
N GLN A 141 8.48 -20.47 5.91
CA GLN A 141 7.19 -20.75 6.55
C GLN A 141 6.35 -19.48 6.47
N ILE A 142 5.33 -19.51 5.62
CA ILE A 142 4.54 -18.34 5.28
C ILE A 142 3.30 -18.18 6.17
N ALA A 143 2.95 -16.94 6.45
CA ALA A 143 1.66 -16.50 6.97
C ALA A 143 1.28 -15.18 6.29
N GLY A 144 -0.02 -14.88 6.19
CA GLY A 144 -0.46 -13.60 5.64
C GLY A 144 -1.88 -13.26 6.05
N CYS A 145 -2.20 -11.96 6.03
CA CYS A 145 -3.56 -11.46 6.18
C CYS A 145 -3.88 -10.45 5.08
N GLU A 146 -5.16 -10.43 4.68
CA GLU A 146 -5.67 -9.58 3.61
C GLU A 146 -7.16 -9.26 3.87
N PRO A 147 -7.57 -7.99 3.94
CA PRO A 147 -8.98 -7.63 4.14
C PRO A 147 -9.90 -8.09 3.01
N ASN A 148 -9.41 -8.11 1.77
CA ASN A 148 -10.21 -8.47 0.61
C ASN A 148 -10.35 -9.99 0.46
N ARG A 149 -11.55 -10.52 0.74
CA ARG A 149 -11.84 -11.97 0.65
C ARG A 149 -11.66 -12.52 -0.75
N TRP A 150 -12.05 -11.77 -1.78
CA TRP A 150 -11.86 -12.20 -3.17
C TRP A 150 -10.38 -12.43 -3.50
N MET A 151 -9.48 -11.56 -3.01
CA MET A 151 -8.03 -11.74 -3.15
C MET A 151 -7.53 -12.99 -2.42
N CYS A 152 -8.04 -13.26 -1.20
CA CYS A 152 -7.72 -14.49 -0.45
C CYS A 152 -8.15 -15.74 -1.22
N ASP A 153 -9.36 -15.75 -1.77
CA ASP A 153 -9.91 -16.86 -2.54
C ASP A 153 -9.14 -17.06 -3.85
N TRP A 154 -8.73 -15.98 -4.48
CA TRP A 154 -7.88 -16.01 -5.68
C TRP A 154 -6.50 -16.62 -5.36
N ALA A 155 -5.87 -16.23 -4.26
CA ALA A 155 -4.59 -16.79 -3.81
C ALA A 155 -4.71 -18.31 -3.54
N GLN A 156 -5.80 -18.74 -2.91
CA GLN A 156 -6.07 -20.16 -2.65
C GLN A 156 -6.26 -20.94 -3.95
N SER A 157 -7.03 -20.42 -4.89
CA SER A 157 -7.33 -21.11 -6.16
C SER A 157 -6.14 -21.12 -7.13
N HIS A 158 -5.35 -20.04 -7.16
CA HIS A 158 -4.27 -19.88 -8.13
C HIS A 158 -2.92 -20.43 -7.63
N TYR A 159 -2.60 -20.15 -6.36
CA TYR A 159 -1.31 -20.52 -5.75
C TYR A 159 -1.40 -21.68 -4.73
N GLY A 160 -2.60 -22.09 -4.33
CA GLY A 160 -2.80 -23.06 -3.25
C GLY A 160 -2.43 -22.49 -1.86
N ILE A 161 -2.36 -21.17 -1.71
CA ILE A 161 -1.96 -20.49 -0.48
C ILE A 161 -3.19 -20.01 0.28
N ARG A 162 -3.26 -20.36 1.58
CA ARG A 162 -4.27 -19.83 2.48
C ARG A 162 -3.78 -18.50 3.09
N ILE A 163 -4.52 -17.41 2.82
CA ILE A 163 -4.34 -16.10 3.45
C ILE A 163 -5.52 -15.89 4.41
N GLN A 164 -5.25 -15.39 5.62
CA GLN A 164 -6.31 -15.11 6.58
C GLN A 164 -7.08 -13.85 6.16
N PRO A 165 -8.41 -13.93 5.92
CA PRO A 165 -9.20 -12.74 5.68
C PRO A 165 -9.22 -11.83 6.91
N GLY A 166 -8.97 -10.53 6.70
CA GLY A 166 -8.93 -9.51 7.76
C GLY A 166 -7.62 -8.74 7.79
N THR A 167 -7.48 -7.95 8.82
CA THR A 167 -6.31 -7.10 9.08
C THR A 167 -5.27 -7.81 9.96
N LEU A 168 -4.14 -7.17 10.21
CA LEU A 168 -3.15 -7.62 11.19
C LEU A 168 -3.75 -7.87 12.58
N PHE A 169 -4.74 -7.09 12.98
CA PHE A 169 -5.37 -7.18 14.31
C PHE A 169 -6.34 -8.38 14.44
N ASP A 170 -6.68 -9.02 13.31
CA ASP A 170 -7.54 -10.21 13.27
C ASP A 170 -6.75 -11.53 13.28
N LEU A 171 -5.41 -11.49 13.34
CA LEU A 171 -4.56 -12.68 13.37
C LEU A 171 -4.70 -13.40 14.71
N ARG A 172 -5.62 -14.36 14.79
CA ARG A 172 -6.04 -15.05 16.03
C ARG A 172 -4.99 -15.99 16.63
N GLU A 173 -4.09 -16.52 15.81
CA GLU A 173 -3.09 -17.54 16.20
C GLU A 173 -1.68 -17.00 16.32
N SER A 174 -1.52 -15.68 16.24
CA SER A 174 -0.19 -15.07 16.25
C SER A 174 0.30 -14.89 17.68
N ALA A 175 1.16 -15.81 18.12
CA ALA A 175 1.88 -15.65 19.37
C ALA A 175 2.90 -14.50 19.27
N ASP A 176 3.15 -13.82 20.38
CA ASP A 176 4.24 -12.84 20.51
C ASP A 176 5.57 -13.43 20.02
N ARG A 177 6.38 -12.59 19.38
CA ARG A 177 7.75 -12.95 18.98
C ARG A 177 7.84 -14.25 18.15
N SER A 178 6.91 -14.44 17.23
CA SER A 178 6.83 -15.67 16.43
C SER A 178 7.42 -15.58 15.04
N PHE A 179 7.59 -14.37 14.48
CA PHE A 179 8.05 -14.15 13.12
C PHE A 179 9.50 -13.67 13.07
N ASP A 180 10.25 -14.18 12.09
CA ASP A 180 11.61 -13.73 11.78
C ASP A 180 11.58 -12.49 10.88
N VAL A 181 10.59 -12.42 9.98
CA VAL A 181 10.39 -11.32 9.04
C VAL A 181 8.91 -10.95 8.97
N ILE A 182 8.61 -9.66 8.93
CA ILE A 182 7.28 -9.11 8.57
C ILE A 182 7.46 -8.18 7.38
N THR A 183 6.54 -8.27 6.41
CA THR A 183 6.54 -7.44 5.20
C THR A 183 5.23 -6.66 5.05
N LEU A 184 5.33 -5.42 4.55
CA LEU A 184 4.22 -4.56 4.16
C LEU A 184 4.53 -3.98 2.78
N TRP A 185 3.87 -4.50 1.74
CA TRP A 185 4.11 -4.08 0.35
C TRP A 185 3.02 -3.13 -0.12
N ASP A 186 3.31 -1.82 -0.18
CA ASP A 186 2.35 -0.76 -0.49
C ASP A 186 1.10 -0.85 0.44
N VAL A 187 1.32 -0.88 1.77
CA VAL A 187 0.27 -1.10 2.78
C VAL A 187 0.24 0.00 3.83
N LEU A 188 1.40 0.40 4.36
CA LEU A 188 1.46 1.28 5.54
C LEU A 188 0.77 2.62 5.32
N GLU A 189 0.88 3.18 4.13
CA GLU A 189 0.24 4.44 3.71
C GLU A 189 -1.28 4.37 3.65
N HIS A 190 -1.85 3.17 3.54
CA HIS A 190 -3.28 2.93 3.47
C HIS A 190 -3.92 2.65 4.83
N THR A 191 -3.12 2.37 5.84
CA THR A 191 -3.64 1.95 7.16
C THR A 191 -4.22 3.14 7.92
N PRO A 192 -5.38 2.99 8.60
CA PRO A 192 -5.95 4.09 9.39
C PRO A 192 -5.06 4.55 10.54
N ASP A 193 -4.28 3.66 11.14
CA ASP A 193 -3.30 3.95 12.20
C ASP A 193 -1.97 3.22 11.92
N ALA A 194 -1.09 3.88 11.17
CA ALA A 194 0.22 3.36 10.81
C ALA A 194 1.10 3.05 12.05
N LYS A 195 0.98 3.88 13.10
CA LYS A 195 1.74 3.67 14.34
C LYS A 195 1.29 2.43 15.09
N ALA A 196 -0.02 2.19 15.20
CA ALA A 196 -0.56 0.98 15.81
C ALA A 196 -0.15 -0.28 15.04
N VAL A 197 -0.19 -0.24 13.69
CA VAL A 197 0.30 -1.34 12.85
C VAL A 197 1.77 -1.66 13.11
N LEU A 198 2.63 -0.65 13.17
CA LEU A 198 4.06 -0.84 13.44
C LEU A 198 4.33 -1.37 14.85
N LEU A 199 3.58 -0.91 15.87
CA LEU A 199 3.67 -1.45 17.23
C LEU A 199 3.28 -2.93 17.28
N GLU A 200 2.23 -3.31 16.55
CA GLU A 200 1.81 -4.71 16.46
C GLU A 200 2.83 -5.56 15.70
N CYS A 201 3.44 -5.04 14.63
CA CYS A 201 4.57 -5.68 13.96
C CYS A 201 5.74 -5.91 14.94
N ALA A 202 6.04 -4.91 15.80
CA ALA A 202 7.07 -5.04 16.80
C ALA A 202 6.73 -6.12 17.85
N ARG A 203 5.45 -6.26 18.25
CA ARG A 203 5.01 -7.33 19.16
C ARG A 203 5.22 -8.71 18.53
N LEU A 204 4.82 -8.90 17.29
CA LEU A 204 4.85 -10.19 16.58
C LEU A 204 6.25 -10.64 16.16
N LEU A 205 7.17 -9.71 15.88
CA LEU A 205 8.54 -10.04 15.50
C LEU A 205 9.34 -10.58 16.69
N LYS A 206 10.20 -11.55 16.42
CA LYS A 206 11.26 -11.97 17.35
C LYS A 206 12.21 -10.81 17.66
N PRO A 207 12.92 -10.82 18.80
CA PRO A 207 14.02 -9.87 19.02
C PRO A 207 15.02 -9.92 17.87
N GLY A 208 15.38 -8.75 17.33
CA GLY A 208 16.26 -8.66 16.17
C GLY A 208 15.63 -9.10 14.81
N GLY A 209 14.34 -9.44 14.78
CA GLY A 209 13.61 -9.75 13.55
C GLY A 209 13.53 -8.56 12.59
N LEU A 210 13.24 -8.84 11.31
CA LEU A 210 13.23 -7.84 10.24
C LEU A 210 11.82 -7.35 9.93
N LEU A 211 11.70 -6.05 9.76
CA LEU A 211 10.54 -5.40 9.16
C LEU A 211 10.95 -4.85 7.80
N ILE A 212 10.19 -5.20 6.77
CA ILE A 212 10.37 -4.70 5.40
C ILE A 212 9.11 -3.92 5.03
N VAL A 213 9.30 -2.67 4.65
CA VAL A 213 8.19 -1.78 4.23
C VAL A 213 8.59 -1.11 2.94
N ASN A 214 7.73 -1.13 1.91
CA ASN A 214 7.85 -0.18 0.83
C ASN A 214 6.68 0.81 0.88
N TYR A 215 6.94 2.01 0.40
CA TYR A 215 5.96 3.10 0.38
C TYR A 215 6.30 4.09 -0.73
N PRO A 216 5.31 4.85 -1.25
CA PRO A 216 5.54 6.00 -2.13
C PRO A 216 6.21 7.14 -1.35
N ASP A 217 7.47 7.47 -1.70
CA ASP A 217 8.26 8.51 -1.03
C ASP A 217 7.96 9.89 -1.63
N ILE A 218 7.13 10.69 -0.94
CA ILE A 218 6.81 12.06 -1.38
C ILE A 218 8.05 12.98 -1.41
N GLY A 219 9.09 12.61 -0.68
CA GLY A 219 10.38 13.30 -0.71
C GLY A 219 11.27 12.94 -1.90
N SER A 220 10.88 11.98 -2.75
CA SER A 220 11.63 11.57 -3.93
C SER A 220 11.73 12.72 -4.96
N TRP A 221 12.83 12.74 -5.75
CA TRP A 221 13.01 13.77 -6.77
C TRP A 221 11.90 13.76 -7.82
N ILE A 222 11.38 12.56 -8.18
CA ILE A 222 10.30 12.44 -9.16
C ILE A 222 8.97 12.96 -8.62
N ALA A 223 8.65 12.68 -7.33
CA ALA A 223 7.46 13.23 -6.69
C ALA A 223 7.49 14.77 -6.67
N ARG A 224 8.66 15.36 -6.35
CA ARG A 224 8.85 16.82 -6.36
C ARG A 224 8.72 17.41 -7.77
N LEU A 225 9.29 16.75 -8.78
CA LEU A 225 9.21 17.18 -10.18
C LEU A 225 7.78 17.14 -10.71
N MET A 226 7.03 16.07 -10.42
CA MET A 226 5.66 15.88 -10.88
C MET A 226 4.65 16.72 -10.08
N GLY A 227 4.96 17.08 -8.83
CA GLY A 227 4.07 17.84 -7.95
C GLY A 227 2.69 17.20 -7.85
N ARG A 228 1.62 17.98 -8.09
CA ARG A 228 0.23 17.47 -8.07
C ARG A 228 -0.10 16.37 -9.09
N LYS A 229 0.75 16.17 -10.08
CA LYS A 229 0.58 15.13 -11.11
C LYS A 229 1.31 13.83 -10.74
N TRP A 230 1.91 13.75 -9.55
CA TRP A 230 2.57 12.51 -9.13
C TRP A 230 1.55 11.38 -8.98
N VAL A 231 1.86 10.23 -9.58
CA VAL A 231 0.93 9.10 -9.74
C VAL A 231 0.45 8.49 -8.42
N PHE A 232 1.14 8.75 -7.31
CA PHE A 232 0.78 8.28 -5.97
C PHE A 232 0.08 9.33 -5.10
N LEU A 233 -0.30 10.49 -5.64
CA LEU A 233 -1.18 11.42 -4.94
C LEU A 233 -2.63 10.95 -5.10
N LEU A 234 -3.04 10.03 -4.23
CA LEU A 234 -4.31 9.31 -4.26
C LEU A 234 -5.05 9.51 -2.94
N SER A 235 -6.38 9.64 -2.97
CA SER A 235 -7.20 9.75 -1.75
C SER A 235 -7.20 8.47 -0.88
N VAL A 236 -6.74 7.35 -1.42
CA VAL A 236 -6.56 6.09 -0.67
C VAL A 236 -5.25 6.05 0.12
N HIS A 237 -4.29 6.93 -0.15
CA HIS A 237 -3.07 7.09 0.63
C HIS A 237 -3.32 8.07 1.77
N LEU A 238 -3.55 7.57 2.96
CA LEU A 238 -3.82 8.37 4.15
C LEU A 238 -2.59 9.09 4.67
N TYR A 239 -1.40 8.55 4.40
CA TYR A 239 -0.10 9.08 4.79
C TYR A 239 0.85 9.18 3.60
N TYR A 240 1.61 10.26 3.57
CA TYR A 240 2.66 10.51 2.59
C TYR A 240 3.99 10.62 3.31
N PHE A 241 4.65 9.48 3.45
CA PHE A 241 5.95 9.43 4.10
C PHE A 241 7.07 9.96 3.21
N ASN A 242 8.05 10.58 3.83
CA ASN A 242 9.38 10.80 3.27
C ASN A 242 10.43 10.06 4.12
N ARG A 243 11.69 10.06 3.71
CA ARG A 243 12.76 9.34 4.42
C ARG A 243 12.94 9.74 5.87
N ALA A 244 12.65 10.99 6.23
CA ALA A 244 12.76 11.46 7.61
C ALA A 244 11.56 10.98 8.46
N THR A 245 10.34 11.12 7.95
CA THR A 245 9.13 10.76 8.69
C THR A 245 8.96 9.25 8.84
N ILE A 246 9.32 8.45 7.81
CA ILE A 246 9.30 6.98 7.94
C ILE A 246 10.35 6.50 8.95
N ARG A 247 11.56 7.06 8.94
CA ARG A 247 12.57 6.73 9.95
C ARG A 247 12.08 7.04 11.35
N LYS A 248 11.50 8.23 11.55
CA LYS A 248 11.02 8.69 12.85
C LYS A 248 9.90 7.81 13.42
N ILE A 249 8.90 7.41 12.59
CA ILE A 249 7.83 6.55 13.07
C ILE A 249 8.34 5.14 13.40
N LEU A 250 9.27 4.59 12.61
CA LEU A 250 9.90 3.30 12.87
C LEU A 250 10.71 3.32 14.16
N GLU A 251 11.51 4.35 14.41
CA GLU A 251 12.28 4.50 15.65
C GLU A 251 11.37 4.61 16.89
N GLN A 252 10.25 5.35 16.79
CA GLN A 252 9.27 5.47 17.86
C GLN A 252 8.50 4.17 18.14
N THR A 253 8.47 3.25 17.21
CA THR A 253 7.76 1.97 17.33
C THR A 253 8.69 0.78 17.58
N GLY A 254 9.95 1.05 17.94
CA GLY A 254 10.90 0.03 18.38
C GLY A 254 11.75 -0.59 17.28
N PHE A 255 11.93 0.11 16.15
CA PHE A 255 12.77 -0.35 15.04
C PHE A 255 13.99 0.54 14.81
N SER A 256 15.10 -0.08 14.39
CA SER A 256 16.28 0.60 13.87
C SER A 256 16.35 0.43 12.34
N VAL A 257 16.30 1.52 11.60
CA VAL A 257 16.40 1.50 10.14
C VAL A 257 17.82 1.13 9.71
N ARG A 258 17.96 0.07 8.92
CA ARG A 258 19.23 -0.45 8.39
C ARG A 258 19.52 0.05 7.00
N GLU A 259 18.50 0.08 6.15
CA GLU A 259 18.64 0.50 4.75
C GLU A 259 17.39 1.23 4.27
N LEU A 260 17.57 2.24 3.43
CA LEU A 260 16.56 2.96 2.65
C LEU A 260 17.04 3.02 1.21
N ARG A 261 16.33 2.38 0.30
CA ARG A 261 16.72 2.30 -1.11
C ARG A 261 15.53 2.48 -2.06
N PRO A 262 15.74 2.88 -3.32
CA PRO A 262 14.68 2.84 -4.31
C PRO A 262 14.10 1.44 -4.46
N HIS A 263 12.78 1.35 -4.55
CA HIS A 263 12.05 0.10 -4.79
C HIS A 263 11.60 0.03 -6.25
N PHE A 264 12.27 -0.82 -7.02
CA PHE A 264 11.90 -1.08 -8.41
C PHE A 264 10.87 -2.20 -8.46
N GLN A 265 9.75 -1.93 -9.11
CA GLN A 265 8.73 -2.93 -9.40
C GLN A 265 8.82 -3.35 -10.87
N THR A 266 8.28 -4.51 -11.20
CA THR A 266 8.20 -5.03 -12.56
C THR A 266 6.73 -5.18 -12.95
N LEU A 267 6.35 -4.65 -14.11
CA LEU A 267 5.01 -4.81 -14.68
C LEU A 267 5.12 -5.08 -16.19
N GLU A 268 4.05 -5.56 -16.78
CA GLU A 268 3.96 -5.67 -18.23
C GLU A 268 3.94 -4.29 -18.89
N PHE A 269 4.66 -4.14 -19.99
CA PHE A 269 4.75 -2.87 -20.73
C PHE A 269 3.38 -2.32 -21.14
N GLY A 270 2.48 -3.19 -21.63
CA GLY A 270 1.12 -2.80 -22.00
C GLY A 270 0.34 -2.22 -20.82
N TYR A 271 0.48 -2.83 -19.64
CA TYR A 271 -0.16 -2.32 -18.41
C TYR A 271 0.40 -0.95 -18.00
N ILE A 272 1.73 -0.77 -18.05
CA ILE A 272 2.37 0.54 -17.76
C ILE A 272 1.88 1.60 -18.77
N ALA A 273 1.83 1.27 -20.06
CA ALA A 273 1.36 2.18 -21.11
C ALA A 273 -0.09 2.63 -20.86
N GLU A 274 -0.98 1.72 -20.46
CA GLU A 274 -2.36 2.04 -20.10
C GLU A 274 -2.44 3.00 -18.91
N ARG A 275 -1.65 2.76 -17.87
CA ARG A 275 -1.57 3.62 -16.68
C ARG A 275 -0.99 5.01 -16.97
N MET A 276 -0.20 5.15 -18.02
CA MET A 276 0.31 6.45 -18.48
C MET A 276 -0.68 7.27 -19.31
N LYS A 277 -1.79 6.67 -19.76
CA LYS A 277 -2.80 7.34 -20.59
C LYS A 277 -3.31 8.68 -20.03
N PRO A 278 -3.63 8.83 -18.72
CA PRO A 278 -4.06 10.11 -18.17
C PRO A 278 -2.99 11.21 -18.21
N TYR A 279 -1.70 10.83 -18.23
CA TYR A 279 -0.55 11.76 -18.20
C TYR A 279 -0.06 12.13 -19.60
N LEU A 280 -0.16 11.19 -20.56
CA LEU A 280 0.29 11.35 -21.94
C LEU A 280 -0.78 10.88 -22.95
N PRO A 281 -1.98 11.50 -22.94
CA PRO A 281 -3.12 11.03 -23.74
C PRO A 281 -2.81 11.07 -25.25
N TRP A 282 -2.01 12.02 -25.71
CA TRP A 282 -1.60 12.16 -27.11
C TRP A 282 -0.60 11.08 -27.58
N ALA A 283 0.24 10.57 -26.68
CA ALA A 283 1.24 9.55 -27.00
C ALA A 283 0.67 8.11 -26.91
N TYR A 284 -0.33 7.91 -26.04
CA TYR A 284 -0.88 6.59 -25.76
C TYR A 284 -1.33 5.80 -27.01
N PRO A 285 -2.09 6.37 -27.98
CA PRO A 285 -2.51 5.62 -29.17
C PRO A 285 -1.33 5.10 -30.00
N VAL A 286 -0.27 5.90 -30.12
CA VAL A 286 0.95 5.52 -30.86
C VAL A 286 1.70 4.43 -30.10
N ILE A 287 1.91 4.61 -28.77
CA ILE A 287 2.59 3.62 -27.93
C ILE A 287 1.84 2.29 -27.95
N SER A 288 0.52 2.30 -27.78
CA SER A 288 -0.31 1.10 -27.79
C SER A 288 -0.25 0.38 -29.14
N LYS A 289 -0.35 1.11 -30.25
CA LYS A 289 -0.27 0.52 -31.60
C LYS A 289 1.10 -0.10 -31.88
N LEU A 290 2.18 0.58 -31.51
CA LEU A 290 3.54 0.08 -31.68
C LEU A 290 3.81 -1.12 -30.78
N SER A 291 3.38 -1.08 -29.53
CA SER A 291 3.57 -2.21 -28.60
C SER A 291 2.88 -3.48 -29.07
N LYS A 292 1.66 -3.36 -29.64
CA LYS A 292 0.94 -4.47 -30.26
C LYS A 292 1.66 -5.01 -31.49
N ALA A 293 2.05 -4.13 -32.40
CA ALA A 293 2.71 -4.50 -33.65
C ALA A 293 4.06 -5.21 -33.40
N LEU A 294 4.76 -4.85 -32.32
CA LEU A 294 6.06 -5.41 -31.95
C LEU A 294 5.96 -6.55 -30.91
N GLY A 295 4.75 -6.95 -30.49
CA GLY A 295 4.55 -8.01 -29.49
C GLY A 295 5.12 -7.66 -28.10
N LEU A 296 5.23 -6.37 -27.76
CA LEU A 296 5.87 -5.91 -26.51
C LEU A 296 4.90 -5.80 -25.32
N GLU A 297 3.60 -5.99 -25.52
CA GLU A 297 2.60 -5.76 -24.46
C GLU A 297 2.86 -6.59 -23.19
N LYS A 298 3.26 -7.85 -23.34
CA LYS A 298 3.59 -8.77 -22.24
C LYS A 298 5.04 -8.72 -21.78
N LYS A 299 5.86 -7.82 -22.37
CA LYS A 299 7.27 -7.69 -21.97
C LYS A 299 7.34 -7.11 -20.55
N LEU A 300 8.01 -7.82 -19.67
CA LEU A 300 8.25 -7.36 -18.30
C LEU A 300 9.27 -6.23 -18.26
N VAL A 301 8.89 -5.09 -17.71
CA VAL A 301 9.72 -3.88 -17.64
C VAL A 301 9.86 -3.46 -16.19
N PRO A 302 11.08 -3.30 -15.68
CA PRO A 302 11.29 -2.68 -14.37
C PRO A 302 10.98 -1.18 -14.45
N TYR A 303 10.26 -0.67 -13.45
CA TYR A 303 9.96 0.75 -13.35
C TYR A 303 10.14 1.26 -11.93
N TRP A 304 10.35 2.57 -11.81
CA TRP A 304 10.42 3.28 -10.54
C TRP A 304 9.84 4.69 -10.72
N VAL A 305 8.91 5.06 -9.87
CA VAL A 305 8.25 6.38 -9.90
C VAL A 305 8.17 7.00 -8.50
N GLY A 306 9.19 6.71 -7.68
CA GLY A 306 9.37 7.34 -6.38
C GLY A 306 9.14 6.43 -5.17
N GLN A 307 8.97 5.11 -5.35
CA GLN A 307 8.85 4.21 -4.22
C GLN A 307 10.19 3.99 -3.52
N THR A 308 10.14 3.87 -2.19
CA THR A 308 11.29 3.58 -1.32
C THR A 308 11.02 2.30 -0.54
N LEU A 309 12.00 1.40 -0.52
CA LEU A 309 12.04 0.21 0.33
C LEU A 309 12.84 0.51 1.58
N VAL A 310 12.28 0.15 2.73
CA VAL A 310 12.90 0.22 4.04
C VAL A 310 13.19 -1.17 4.56
N ILE A 311 14.40 -1.37 5.05
CA ILE A 311 14.76 -2.53 5.85
C ILE A 311 15.04 -2.02 7.27
N ALA A 312 14.26 -2.50 8.22
CA ALA A 312 14.41 -2.16 9.63
C ALA A 312 14.56 -3.41 10.47
N ARG A 313 15.22 -3.30 11.60
CA ARG A 313 15.40 -4.38 12.55
C ARG A 313 14.72 -4.01 13.87
N LYS A 314 13.95 -4.93 14.44
CA LYS A 314 13.38 -4.76 15.77
C LYS A 314 14.50 -4.62 16.79
N ASN A 315 14.41 -3.61 17.65
CA ASN A 315 15.30 -3.45 18.78
C ASN A 315 15.13 -4.62 19.77
N GLY A 316 16.18 -4.95 20.49
CA GLY A 316 16.17 -6.04 21.47
C GLY A 316 15.29 -5.78 22.68
#